data_b4b031c30e79d3126c76ad1bc96b8ae3
#
_entry.id   b4b031c30e79d3126c76ad1bc96b8ae3
#
_cell.length_a   1.000
_cell.length_b   1.000
_cell.length_c   1.000
_cell.angle_alpha   90.00
_cell.angle_beta   90.00
_cell.angle_gamma   90.00
#
_symmetry.space_group_name_H-M   'P 1'
#
loop_
_entity.id
_entity.type
_entity.pdbx_description
1 polymer ?
#
loop_
_entity_poly.entity_id
_entity_poly.type
_entity_poly.pdbx_seq_one_letter_code
_entity_poly.pdbx_strand_id
1 'polypeptide(L)'
;MKKITFQGEYGAYSHLACSKAFPKLEAIPSRTFESALDNVRRGECDLAMIPVENSVAGRVADIHYLLGGYDLKIYSEHFQKVEHQLLVKPGVNLNEVKYVRSHSMAIGQCQEVISELGLSTIVMADTAGSAKYISEQENSKDAAIASKLAAETYGLKIVKDDIQDMKHNTTRFLIMSKDLQQKKVEKSKYLTSCIFEVRSVPS
;
A
#
# COMPACT_ATOMS: atom_id res chain seq x y z
N MET A 1 -15.99 3.18 17.61
CA MET A 1 -14.56 2.78 17.51
C MET A 1 -13.89 3.75 16.57
N LYS A 2 -12.66 4.20 16.86
CA LYS A 2 -11.95 5.10 15.93
C LYS A 2 -11.55 4.37 14.67
N LYS A 3 -11.59 5.06 13.52
CA LYS A 3 -11.37 4.49 12.20
C LYS A 3 -10.19 5.16 11.49
N ILE A 4 -9.42 4.37 10.75
CA ILE A 4 -8.40 4.86 9.83
C ILE A 4 -8.69 4.32 8.43
N THR A 5 -8.77 5.21 7.45
CA THR A 5 -9.00 4.82 6.06
C THR A 5 -7.69 4.75 5.27
N PHE A 6 -7.68 3.96 4.21
CA PHE A 6 -6.56 3.82 3.30
C PHE A 6 -7.07 3.52 1.88
N GLN A 7 -6.29 3.84 0.85
CA GLN A 7 -6.63 3.47 -0.52
C GLN A 7 -6.20 2.02 -0.80
N GLY A 8 -7.09 1.24 -1.41
CA GLY A 8 -6.85 -0.13 -1.88
C GLY A 8 -7.77 -1.15 -1.23
N GLU A 9 -7.44 -2.43 -1.41
CA GLU A 9 -8.16 -3.58 -0.86
C GLU A 9 -7.57 -4.00 0.50
N TYR A 10 -8.33 -4.77 1.28
CA TYR A 10 -7.79 -5.45 2.47
C TYR A 10 -6.58 -6.30 2.06
N GLY A 11 -5.55 -6.33 2.92
CA GLY A 11 -4.29 -6.99 2.59
C GLY A 11 -3.28 -6.12 1.82
N ALA A 12 -3.64 -4.93 1.36
CA ALA A 12 -2.70 -3.99 0.74
C ALA A 12 -1.62 -3.52 1.72
N TYR A 13 -0.50 -3.00 1.20
CA TYR A 13 0.56 -2.42 2.04
C TYR A 13 0.07 -1.22 2.87
N SER A 14 -0.90 -0.47 2.35
CA SER A 14 -1.57 0.59 3.11
C SER A 14 -2.39 0.03 4.28
N HIS A 15 -3.06 -1.12 4.10
CA HIS A 15 -3.73 -1.83 5.20
C HIS A 15 -2.73 -2.33 6.25
N LEU A 16 -1.61 -2.92 5.79
CA LEU A 16 -0.54 -3.37 6.68
C LEU A 16 0.06 -2.21 7.49
N ALA A 17 0.24 -1.04 6.86
CA ALA A 17 0.70 0.18 7.52
C ALA A 17 -0.30 0.64 8.60
N CYS A 18 -1.62 0.62 8.30
CA CYS A 18 -2.67 0.92 9.27
C CYS A 18 -2.61 -0.02 10.48
N SER A 19 -2.54 -1.33 10.24
CA SER A 19 -2.52 -2.35 11.28
C SER A 19 -1.30 -2.25 12.20
N LYS A 20 -0.13 -1.90 11.65
CA LYS A 20 1.10 -1.72 12.42
C LYS A 20 1.14 -0.41 13.19
N ALA A 21 0.77 0.70 12.54
CA ALA A 21 0.86 2.02 13.17
C ALA A 21 -0.29 2.27 14.17
N PHE A 22 -1.47 1.73 13.89
CA PHE A 22 -2.70 1.96 14.66
C PHE A 22 -3.48 0.67 14.91
N PRO A 23 -2.93 -0.31 15.66
CA PRO A 23 -3.54 -1.64 15.83
C PRO A 23 -4.89 -1.62 16.57
N LYS A 24 -5.26 -0.49 17.16
CA LYS A 24 -6.53 -0.31 17.89
C LYS A 24 -7.62 0.37 17.05
N LEU A 25 -7.30 0.82 15.84
CA LEU A 25 -8.25 1.44 14.95
C LEU A 25 -8.77 0.42 13.94
N GLU A 26 -10.04 0.60 13.56
CA GLU A 26 -10.63 -0.16 12.45
C GLU A 26 -10.09 0.41 11.13
N ALA A 27 -9.44 -0.43 10.32
CA ALA A 27 -8.93 -0.03 9.01
C ALA A 27 -10.04 -0.18 7.95
N ILE A 28 -10.35 0.92 7.24
CA ILE A 28 -11.43 1.01 6.27
C ILE A 28 -10.84 1.24 4.88
N PRO A 29 -11.04 0.32 3.91
CA PRO A 29 -10.57 0.48 2.55
C PRO A 29 -11.37 1.56 1.81
N SER A 30 -10.69 2.30 0.95
CA SER A 30 -11.28 3.28 0.04
C SER A 30 -10.80 2.99 -1.38
N ARG A 31 -11.66 3.22 -2.37
CA ARG A 31 -11.36 2.90 -3.77
C ARG A 31 -10.30 3.82 -4.36
N THR A 32 -10.28 5.08 -3.97
CA THR A 32 -9.34 6.10 -4.47
C THR A 32 -8.75 6.89 -3.31
N PHE A 33 -7.68 7.64 -3.58
CA PHE A 33 -7.08 8.55 -2.60
C PHE A 33 -8.04 9.67 -2.21
N GLU A 34 -8.80 10.20 -3.18
CA GLU A 34 -9.82 11.23 -2.94
C GLU A 34 -10.87 10.71 -1.96
N SER A 35 -11.39 9.49 -2.19
CA SER A 35 -12.39 8.92 -1.29
C SER A 35 -11.84 8.69 0.11
N ALA A 36 -10.57 8.33 0.26
CA ALA A 36 -9.92 8.21 1.57
C ALA A 36 -9.82 9.58 2.28
N LEU A 37 -9.38 10.62 1.57
CA LEU A 37 -9.30 11.97 2.12
C LEU A 37 -10.70 12.54 2.45
N ASP A 38 -11.68 12.28 1.59
CA ASP A 38 -13.08 12.68 1.79
C ASP A 38 -13.71 12.05 3.04
N ASN A 39 -13.44 10.77 3.31
CA ASN A 39 -13.93 10.10 4.51
C ASN A 39 -13.45 10.80 5.78
N VAL A 40 -12.21 11.30 5.80
CA VAL A 40 -11.70 12.08 6.93
C VAL A 40 -12.33 13.47 6.95
N ARG A 41 -12.43 14.16 5.81
CA ARG A 41 -13.05 15.48 5.70
C ARG A 41 -14.50 15.48 6.19
N ARG A 42 -15.25 14.41 5.89
CA ARG A 42 -16.65 14.25 6.33
C ARG A 42 -16.77 13.75 7.77
N GLY A 43 -15.69 13.31 8.41
CA GLY A 43 -15.71 12.74 9.75
C GLY A 43 -16.20 11.28 9.81
N GLU A 44 -16.25 10.58 8.68
CA GLU A 44 -16.58 9.16 8.59
C GLU A 44 -15.43 8.28 9.09
N CYS A 45 -14.20 8.78 8.93
CA CYS A 45 -12.98 8.24 9.52
C CYS A 45 -12.21 9.32 10.27
N ASP A 46 -11.47 8.92 11.31
CA ASP A 46 -10.66 9.85 12.12
C ASP A 46 -9.34 10.21 11.45
N LEU A 47 -8.75 9.23 10.75
CA LEU A 47 -7.44 9.32 10.11
C LEU A 47 -7.47 8.74 8.70
N ALA A 48 -6.54 9.20 7.85
CA ALA A 48 -6.22 8.54 6.57
C ALA A 48 -4.72 8.20 6.49
N MET A 49 -4.41 6.97 6.05
CA MET A 49 -3.05 6.48 5.77
C MET A 49 -2.76 6.67 4.28
N ILE A 50 -1.94 7.65 3.94
CA ILE A 50 -1.72 8.11 2.57
C ILE A 50 -0.27 7.90 2.15
N PRO A 51 0.04 7.02 1.15
CA PRO A 51 1.39 6.83 0.66
C PRO A 51 1.84 8.07 -0.13
N VAL A 52 3.04 8.58 0.14
CA VAL A 52 3.56 9.75 -0.55
C VAL A 52 4.83 9.46 -1.35
N GLU A 53 5.59 8.47 -0.92
CA GLU A 53 6.86 8.14 -1.54
C GLU A 53 7.22 6.67 -1.29
N ASN A 54 7.85 6.05 -2.27
CA ASN A 54 8.45 4.72 -2.13
C ASN A 54 9.93 4.81 -2.54
N SER A 55 10.83 4.17 -1.78
CA SER A 55 12.28 4.25 -1.98
C SER A 55 12.77 3.67 -3.32
N VAL A 56 11.97 2.84 -3.98
CA VAL A 56 12.28 2.21 -5.28
C VAL A 56 11.47 2.85 -6.40
N ALA A 57 10.16 3.03 -6.20
CA ALA A 57 9.23 3.55 -7.20
C ALA A 57 9.18 5.08 -7.28
N GLY A 58 9.76 5.78 -6.29
CA GLY A 58 9.72 7.22 -6.22
C GLY A 58 8.41 7.76 -5.61
N ARG A 59 8.10 9.02 -5.93
CA ARG A 59 6.93 9.69 -5.35
C ARG A 59 5.61 9.20 -5.96
N VAL A 60 4.57 9.21 -5.16
CA VAL A 60 3.18 8.96 -5.60
C VAL A 60 2.63 10.28 -6.13
N ALA A 61 2.70 10.47 -7.46
CA ALA A 61 2.42 11.77 -8.09
C ALA A 61 1.01 12.30 -7.81
N ASP A 62 -0.01 11.45 -7.90
CA ASP A 62 -1.42 11.82 -7.71
C ASP A 62 -1.68 12.43 -6.33
N ILE A 63 -1.02 11.92 -5.30
CA ILE A 63 -1.17 12.41 -3.94
C ILE A 63 -0.62 13.83 -3.76
N HIS A 64 0.50 14.14 -4.37
CA HIS A 64 1.09 15.48 -4.25
C HIS A 64 0.17 16.58 -4.81
N TYR A 65 -0.59 16.26 -5.85
CA TYR A 65 -1.60 17.15 -6.39
C TYR A 65 -2.81 17.28 -5.45
N LEU A 66 -3.28 16.17 -4.88
CA LEU A 66 -4.47 16.14 -4.02
C LEU A 66 -4.25 16.82 -2.67
N LEU A 67 -3.08 16.64 -2.05
CA LEU A 67 -2.81 17.18 -0.70
C LEU A 67 -3.01 18.69 -0.60
N GLY A 68 -2.75 19.46 -1.65
CA GLY A 68 -2.96 20.91 -1.70
C GLY A 68 -4.44 21.32 -1.71
N GLY A 69 -5.35 20.43 -2.14
CA GLY A 69 -6.78 20.69 -2.24
C GLY A 69 -7.61 20.34 -0.99
N TYR A 70 -6.99 19.72 0.02
CA TYR A 70 -7.67 19.28 1.24
C TYR A 70 -7.17 20.05 2.45
N ASP A 71 -8.11 20.63 3.25
CA ASP A 71 -7.78 21.23 4.56
C ASP A 71 -7.65 20.14 5.63
N LEU A 72 -6.75 19.18 5.38
CA LEU A 72 -6.35 18.16 6.34
C LEU A 72 -4.93 18.44 6.83
N LYS A 73 -4.67 18.04 8.06
CA LYS A 73 -3.38 18.24 8.72
C LYS A 73 -2.59 16.93 8.74
N ILE A 74 -1.28 17.02 8.61
CA ILE A 74 -0.39 15.89 8.80
C ILE A 74 -0.30 15.62 10.31
N TYR A 75 -0.86 14.51 10.75
CA TYR A 75 -0.84 14.08 12.15
C TYR A 75 0.50 13.43 12.52
N SER A 76 1.01 12.58 11.65
CA SER A 76 2.28 11.87 11.80
C SER A 76 2.72 11.24 10.48
N GLU A 77 3.85 10.55 10.48
CA GLU A 77 4.31 9.72 9.37
C GLU A 77 4.59 8.28 9.82
N HIS A 78 4.55 7.36 8.86
CA HIS A 78 4.89 5.96 9.06
C HIS A 78 5.69 5.43 7.88
N PHE A 79 6.71 4.63 8.17
CA PHE A 79 7.54 3.96 7.17
C PHE A 79 7.23 2.47 7.18
N GLN A 80 6.68 1.97 6.07
CA GLN A 80 6.31 0.57 5.91
C GLN A 80 7.28 -0.11 4.95
N LYS A 81 8.01 -1.10 5.44
CA LYS A 81 8.81 -1.98 4.57
C LYS A 81 7.88 -2.77 3.65
N VAL A 82 8.21 -2.82 2.38
CA VAL A 82 7.50 -3.59 1.35
C VAL A 82 8.25 -4.89 1.12
N GLU A 83 7.63 -5.99 1.48
CA GLU A 83 8.15 -7.35 1.33
C GLU A 83 7.14 -8.15 0.51
N HIS A 84 7.52 -8.50 -0.72
CA HIS A 84 6.66 -9.21 -1.64
C HIS A 84 6.71 -10.72 -1.39
N GLN A 85 5.54 -11.35 -1.36
CA GLN A 85 5.38 -12.77 -1.20
C GLN A 85 4.81 -13.38 -2.47
N LEU A 86 5.23 -14.57 -2.85
CA LEU A 86 4.58 -15.36 -3.89
C LEU A 86 3.50 -16.24 -3.25
N LEU A 87 2.26 -15.98 -3.63
CA LEU A 87 1.06 -16.55 -3.04
C LEU A 87 0.37 -17.49 -4.02
N VAL A 88 -0.12 -18.62 -3.51
CA VAL A 88 -0.97 -19.57 -4.26
C VAL A 88 -2.13 -20.02 -3.40
N LYS A 89 -3.15 -20.63 -4.02
CA LYS A 89 -4.20 -21.31 -3.26
C LYS A 89 -3.64 -22.53 -2.49
N PRO A 90 -4.20 -22.86 -1.32
CA PRO A 90 -3.86 -24.10 -0.63
C PRO A 90 -4.05 -25.30 -1.54
N GLY A 91 -3.07 -26.20 -1.54
CA GLY A 91 -3.06 -27.40 -2.38
C GLY A 91 -2.46 -27.24 -3.77
N VAL A 92 -2.19 -26.01 -4.23
CA VAL A 92 -1.51 -25.77 -5.50
C VAL A 92 0.02 -25.95 -5.32
N ASN A 93 0.63 -26.79 -6.17
CA ASN A 93 2.07 -26.95 -6.22
C ASN A 93 2.71 -25.88 -7.11
N LEU A 94 3.87 -25.35 -6.69
CA LEU A 94 4.56 -24.30 -7.42
C LEU A 94 4.90 -24.71 -8.87
N ASN A 95 5.22 -25.98 -9.10
CA ASN A 95 5.53 -26.51 -10.46
C ASN A 95 4.32 -26.52 -11.42
N GLU A 96 3.10 -26.32 -10.92
CA GLU A 96 1.87 -26.25 -11.72
C GLU A 96 1.53 -24.80 -12.10
N VAL A 97 2.19 -23.83 -11.44
CA VAL A 97 1.93 -22.38 -11.66
C VAL A 97 2.56 -21.98 -12.99
N LYS A 98 1.77 -21.31 -13.83
CA LYS A 98 2.24 -20.76 -15.12
C LYS A 98 2.15 -19.23 -15.15
N TYR A 99 1.22 -18.66 -14.43
CA TYR A 99 0.96 -17.22 -14.44
C TYR A 99 1.10 -16.63 -13.04
N VAL A 100 1.67 -15.45 -13.00
CA VAL A 100 1.72 -14.63 -11.78
C VAL A 100 1.02 -13.31 -12.00
N ARG A 101 0.12 -12.95 -11.09
CA ARG A 101 -0.71 -11.73 -11.14
C ARG A 101 -0.23 -10.73 -10.11
N SER A 102 -0.08 -9.49 -10.50
CA SER A 102 0.15 -8.38 -9.56
C SER A 102 0.05 -7.02 -10.26
N HIS A 103 0.20 -5.96 -9.47
CA HIS A 103 0.44 -4.62 -9.99
C HIS A 103 1.79 -4.57 -10.75
N SER A 104 1.85 -3.76 -11.82
CA SER A 104 3.04 -3.66 -12.67
C SER A 104 4.33 -3.34 -11.90
N MET A 105 4.25 -2.48 -10.89
CA MET A 105 5.40 -2.12 -10.05
C MET A 105 5.91 -3.32 -9.24
N ALA A 106 5.03 -4.13 -8.66
CA ALA A 106 5.43 -5.31 -7.90
C ALA A 106 6.02 -6.40 -8.82
N ILE A 107 5.45 -6.58 -10.01
CA ILE A 107 6.02 -7.45 -11.04
C ILE A 107 7.42 -6.99 -11.42
N GLY A 108 7.62 -5.68 -11.66
CA GLY A 108 8.93 -5.10 -11.98
C GLY A 108 9.96 -5.23 -10.87
N GLN A 109 9.53 -5.39 -9.62
CA GLN A 109 10.40 -5.55 -8.45
C GLN A 109 10.71 -7.02 -8.10
N CYS A 110 10.20 -8.00 -8.85
CA CYS A 110 10.35 -9.43 -8.57
C CYS A 110 10.77 -10.22 -9.83
N GLN A 111 11.53 -9.60 -10.73
CA GLN A 111 11.89 -10.18 -12.02
C GLN A 111 12.80 -11.41 -11.89
N GLU A 112 13.70 -11.41 -10.89
CA GLU A 112 14.60 -12.56 -10.67
C GLU A 112 13.80 -13.84 -10.41
N VAL A 113 12.87 -13.82 -9.47
CA VAL A 113 12.04 -14.99 -9.12
C VAL A 113 11.06 -15.35 -10.24
N ILE A 114 10.48 -14.37 -10.93
CA ILE A 114 9.60 -14.61 -12.07
C ILE A 114 10.34 -15.36 -13.19
N SER A 115 11.56 -14.92 -13.50
CA SER A 115 12.42 -15.54 -14.51
C SER A 115 12.90 -16.93 -14.08
N GLU A 116 13.37 -17.08 -12.83
CA GLU A 116 13.80 -18.37 -12.25
C GLU A 116 12.72 -19.45 -12.38
N LEU A 117 11.47 -19.08 -12.12
CA LEU A 117 10.33 -19.98 -12.16
C LEU A 117 9.67 -20.09 -13.54
N GLY A 118 10.13 -19.35 -14.54
CA GLY A 118 9.56 -19.33 -15.89
C GLY A 118 8.09 -18.87 -15.94
N LEU A 119 7.68 -17.95 -15.06
CA LEU A 119 6.30 -17.51 -14.94
C LEU A 119 5.98 -16.43 -15.98
N SER A 120 4.78 -16.53 -16.57
CA SER A 120 4.19 -15.45 -17.38
C SER A 120 3.46 -14.46 -16.48
N THR A 121 3.60 -13.16 -16.72
CA THR A 121 3.02 -12.11 -15.89
C THR A 121 1.66 -11.64 -16.41
N ILE A 122 0.72 -11.37 -15.50
CA ILE A 122 -0.56 -10.74 -15.79
C ILE A 122 -0.69 -9.51 -14.88
N VAL A 123 -0.74 -8.33 -15.51
CA VAL A 123 -0.86 -7.06 -14.80
C VAL A 123 -2.29 -6.87 -14.30
N MET A 124 -2.41 -6.55 -13.02
CA MET A 124 -3.67 -6.26 -12.32
C MET A 124 -3.63 -4.83 -11.75
N ALA A 125 -4.78 -4.34 -11.30
CA ALA A 125 -4.92 -2.98 -10.75
C ALA A 125 -4.09 -2.76 -9.47
N ASP A 126 -3.99 -3.81 -8.61
CA ASP A 126 -3.22 -3.75 -7.36
C ASP A 126 -2.78 -5.15 -6.88
N THR A 127 -1.89 -5.18 -5.89
CA THR A 127 -1.29 -6.42 -5.37
C THR A 127 -2.29 -7.24 -4.55
N ALA A 128 -3.04 -6.60 -3.65
CA ALA A 128 -4.00 -7.28 -2.78
C ALA A 128 -5.23 -7.77 -3.56
N GLY A 129 -5.71 -6.99 -4.53
CA GLY A 129 -6.76 -7.39 -5.46
C GLY A 129 -6.35 -8.59 -6.31
N SER A 130 -5.07 -8.74 -6.65
CA SER A 130 -4.54 -9.94 -7.31
C SER A 130 -4.65 -11.17 -6.42
N ALA A 131 -4.30 -11.03 -5.14
CA ALA A 131 -4.44 -12.10 -4.15
C ALA A 131 -5.91 -12.47 -3.94
N LYS A 132 -6.80 -11.49 -3.80
CA LYS A 132 -8.25 -11.67 -3.74
C LYS A 132 -8.76 -12.43 -4.96
N TYR A 133 -8.38 -11.98 -6.16
CA TYR A 133 -8.79 -12.60 -7.41
C TYR A 133 -8.48 -14.10 -7.44
N ILE A 134 -7.22 -14.50 -7.19
CA ILE A 134 -6.86 -15.93 -7.22
C ILE A 134 -7.56 -16.73 -6.12
N SER A 135 -7.88 -16.13 -4.97
CA SER A 135 -8.59 -16.80 -3.88
C SER A 135 -10.03 -17.16 -4.25
N GLU A 136 -10.69 -16.31 -5.04
CA GLU A 136 -12.08 -16.45 -5.45
C GLU A 136 -12.27 -17.41 -6.65
N GLN A 137 -11.20 -17.70 -7.43
CA GLN A 137 -11.28 -18.61 -8.57
C GLN A 137 -11.22 -20.09 -8.13
N GLU A 138 -12.22 -20.90 -8.42
CA GLU A 138 -12.33 -22.29 -7.93
C GLU A 138 -11.10 -23.15 -8.24
N ASN A 139 -10.58 -23.10 -9.46
CA ASN A 139 -9.50 -23.96 -9.95
C ASN A 139 -8.25 -23.19 -10.35
N SER A 140 -8.01 -22.00 -9.75
CA SER A 140 -6.84 -21.22 -10.11
C SER A 140 -5.55 -21.91 -9.70
N LYS A 141 -4.69 -22.13 -10.69
CA LYS A 141 -3.27 -22.48 -10.50
C LYS A 141 -2.37 -21.29 -10.74
N ASP A 142 -2.91 -20.08 -10.72
CA ASP A 142 -2.12 -18.85 -10.82
C ASP A 142 -1.54 -18.50 -9.46
N ALA A 143 -0.40 -17.81 -9.49
CA ALA A 143 0.16 -17.17 -8.31
C ALA A 143 -0.20 -15.68 -8.26
N ALA A 144 -0.10 -15.08 -7.09
CA ALA A 144 -0.11 -13.63 -6.93
C ALA A 144 1.15 -13.14 -6.21
N ILE A 145 1.62 -11.95 -6.55
CA ILE A 145 2.62 -11.24 -5.77
C ILE A 145 1.88 -10.19 -4.92
N ALA A 146 1.93 -10.37 -3.60
CA ALA A 146 1.28 -9.46 -2.66
C ALA A 146 1.96 -9.49 -1.27
N SER A 147 1.39 -8.80 -0.29
CA SER A 147 1.88 -8.77 1.07
C SER A 147 1.56 -10.06 1.84
N LYS A 148 2.28 -10.31 2.93
CA LYS A 148 1.95 -11.37 3.89
C LYS A 148 0.52 -11.22 4.45
N LEU A 149 0.09 -9.97 4.72
CA LEU A 149 -1.26 -9.69 5.19
C LEU A 149 -2.33 -10.09 4.15
N ALA A 150 -2.05 -9.95 2.85
CA ALA A 150 -2.95 -10.42 1.80
C ALA A 150 -3.09 -11.95 1.82
N ALA A 151 -2.00 -12.69 2.07
CA ALA A 151 -2.07 -14.14 2.23
C ALA A 151 -2.98 -14.53 3.39
N GLU A 152 -2.81 -13.91 4.54
CA GLU A 152 -3.63 -14.12 5.73
C GLU A 152 -5.11 -13.75 5.50
N THR A 153 -5.34 -12.59 4.87
CA THR A 153 -6.69 -12.06 4.61
C THR A 153 -7.50 -12.96 3.67
N TYR A 154 -6.85 -13.52 2.65
CA TYR A 154 -7.54 -14.29 1.59
C TYR A 154 -7.30 -15.80 1.69
N GLY A 155 -6.71 -16.29 2.78
CA GLY A 155 -6.48 -17.71 3.01
C GLY A 155 -5.54 -18.35 1.98
N LEU A 156 -4.55 -17.61 1.51
CA LEU A 156 -3.56 -18.09 0.54
C LEU A 156 -2.30 -18.60 1.24
N LYS A 157 -1.59 -19.50 0.56
CA LYS A 157 -0.31 -20.05 1.01
C LYS A 157 0.84 -19.24 0.42
N ILE A 158 1.78 -18.82 1.25
CA ILE A 158 3.07 -18.28 0.82
C ILE A 158 3.95 -19.46 0.38
N VAL A 159 4.41 -19.45 -0.86
CA VAL A 159 5.30 -20.50 -1.43
C VAL A 159 6.74 -20.01 -1.60
N LYS A 160 6.95 -18.72 -1.74
CA LYS A 160 8.25 -18.04 -1.59
C LYS A 160 8.03 -16.72 -0.89
N ASP A 161 8.87 -16.40 0.07
CA ASP A 161 8.86 -15.16 0.84
C ASP A 161 9.96 -14.20 0.36
N ASP A 162 9.77 -12.91 0.61
CA ASP A 162 10.74 -11.84 0.37
C ASP A 162 11.36 -11.87 -1.04
N ILE A 163 10.50 -12.02 -2.05
CA ILE A 163 10.88 -12.25 -3.44
C ILE A 163 11.27 -10.99 -4.23
N GLN A 164 11.28 -9.82 -3.60
CA GLN A 164 11.71 -8.58 -4.26
C GLN A 164 13.22 -8.58 -4.53
N ASP A 165 13.61 -8.14 -5.72
CA ASP A 165 15.00 -8.06 -6.18
C ASP A 165 15.83 -7.08 -5.32
N MET A 166 15.18 -6.00 -4.83
CA MET A 166 15.82 -4.99 -3.98
C MET A 166 15.38 -5.11 -2.53
N LYS A 167 16.34 -5.39 -1.62
CA LYS A 167 16.06 -5.56 -0.18
C LYS A 167 15.61 -4.29 0.55
N HIS A 168 15.93 -3.10 0.02
CA HIS A 168 15.60 -1.81 0.59
C HIS A 168 14.40 -1.21 -0.13
N ASN A 169 13.20 -1.73 0.16
CA ASN A 169 11.94 -1.22 -0.38
C ASN A 169 11.06 -0.74 0.77
N THR A 170 10.86 0.57 0.86
CA THR A 170 10.09 1.19 1.95
C THR A 170 9.16 2.26 1.38
N THR A 171 7.90 2.22 1.79
CA THR A 171 6.92 3.26 1.47
C THR A 171 6.74 4.17 2.69
N ARG A 172 6.87 5.47 2.46
CA ARG A 172 6.56 6.51 3.42
C ARG A 172 5.10 6.90 3.28
N PHE A 173 4.39 6.88 4.40
CA PHE A 173 3.01 7.30 4.53
C PHE A 173 2.90 8.55 5.38
N LEU A 174 2.00 9.45 4.99
CA LEU A 174 1.50 10.50 5.86
C LEU A 174 0.17 10.06 6.48
N ILE A 175 0.03 10.32 7.76
CA ILE A 175 -1.24 10.13 8.46
C ILE A 175 -1.94 11.48 8.48
N MET A 176 -3.08 11.56 7.79
CA MET A 176 -3.87 12.79 7.66
C MET A 176 -5.03 12.78 8.63
N SER A 177 -5.30 13.95 9.23
CA SER A 177 -6.39 14.17 10.17
C SER A 177 -7.03 15.52 9.93
N LYS A 178 -8.30 15.66 10.33
CA LYS A 178 -9.00 16.94 10.34
C LYS A 178 -8.46 17.87 11.43
N ASP A 179 -8.15 17.32 12.59
CA ASP A 179 -7.70 18.05 13.75
C ASP A 179 -6.27 17.64 14.13
N LEU A 180 -5.40 18.63 14.33
CA LEU A 180 -4.13 18.42 15.04
C LEU A 180 -4.44 18.22 16.53
N GLN A 181 -4.51 16.99 16.99
CA GLN A 181 -4.32 16.73 18.41
C GLN A 181 -2.86 17.05 18.71
N GLN A 182 -2.61 18.28 19.14
CA GLN A 182 -1.29 18.69 19.62
C GLN A 182 -0.93 17.84 20.84
N LYS A 183 -0.27 16.71 20.62
CA LYS A 183 0.63 16.21 21.67
C LYS A 183 1.65 17.32 21.85
N LYS A 184 1.76 17.87 23.08
CA LYS A 184 2.90 18.69 23.48
C LYS A 184 4.15 17.82 23.30
N VAL A 185 4.79 17.93 22.15
CA VAL A 185 6.06 17.29 21.90
C VAL A 185 7.12 18.18 22.50
N GLU A 186 7.92 17.63 23.41
CA GLU A 186 9.07 18.31 23.96
C GLU A 186 9.97 18.84 22.84
N LYS A 187 10.56 19.98 23.08
CA LYS A 187 11.29 20.95 22.25
C LYS A 187 12.27 20.45 21.18
N SER A 188 12.26 19.26 20.61
CA SER A 188 13.50 18.85 19.96
C SER A 188 13.50 18.46 18.51
N LYS A 189 12.43 18.04 17.83
CA LYS A 189 12.54 17.76 16.37
C LYS A 189 11.17 17.84 15.68
N TYR A 190 10.94 18.93 14.97
CA TYR A 190 9.81 19.04 14.04
C TYR A 190 10.29 18.88 12.61
N LEU A 191 9.55 18.11 11.81
CA LEU A 191 9.62 18.10 10.37
C LEU A 191 8.45 18.94 9.84
N THR A 192 8.75 19.93 9.02
CA THR A 192 7.73 20.74 8.36
C THR A 192 7.62 20.29 6.92
N SER A 193 6.43 19.90 6.47
CA SER A 193 6.13 19.67 5.07
C SER A 193 5.49 20.92 4.49
N CYS A 194 6.05 21.39 3.36
CA CYS A 194 5.53 22.57 2.65
C CYS A 194 5.12 22.15 1.24
N ILE A 195 3.95 22.60 0.79
CA ILE A 195 3.54 22.58 -0.61
C ILE A 195 3.57 24.03 -1.08
N PHE A 196 4.27 24.29 -2.18
CA PHE A 196 4.36 25.63 -2.77
C PHE A 196 4.23 25.55 -4.29
N GLU A 197 3.63 26.57 -4.86
CA GLU A 197 3.52 26.75 -6.30
C GLU A 197 4.62 27.70 -6.76
N VAL A 198 5.38 27.29 -7.77
CA VAL A 198 6.41 28.12 -8.39
C VAL A 198 5.80 28.84 -9.59
N ARG A 199 5.78 30.15 -9.57
CA ARG A 199 5.44 30.93 -10.77
C ARG A 199 6.60 30.84 -11.77
N SER A 200 6.35 30.26 -12.93
CA SER A 200 7.28 30.32 -14.06
C SER A 200 7.22 31.73 -14.65
N VAL A 201 8.13 32.60 -14.26
CA VAL A 201 8.29 33.95 -14.86
C VAL A 201 9.43 33.84 -15.88
N PRO A 202 9.23 34.15 -17.17
CA PRO A 202 10.32 34.24 -18.09
C PRO A 202 11.32 35.31 -17.60
N SER A 203 12.60 34.95 -17.58
CA SER A 203 13.72 35.87 -17.26
C SER A 203 13.97 36.82 -18.39
#